data_d348a62b6796be1d114f7a7e62792947
#
_entry.id   d348a62b6796be1d114f7a7e62792947
#
_cell.length_a   1.000
_cell.length_b   1.000
_cell.length_c   1.000
_cell.angle_alpha   90.00
_cell.angle_beta   90.00
_cell.angle_gamma   90.00
#
_symmetry.space_group_name_H-M   'P 1'
#
loop_
_entity.id
_entity.type
_entity.pdbx_description
1 polymer ?
#
loop_
_entity_poly.entity_id
_entity_poly.type
_entity_poly.pdbx_seq_one_letter_code
_entity_poly.pdbx_strand_id
1 'polypeptide(L)'
;MSKAEYKRLGDFIREVNVRNRELKVTNLLGVSISKEFMPSIANTIGTDMSAYKIVERGQFAYGPVTSRNGDKVSIALLDAYDNAIISQAYTIFEVIDHEQLLPEYLKMWFRRPEFDRYARFHSHGSAREIFDWNELCEVRLPTPTIERQYEIVNEYKTLSRRIRLNEQVIKKLEETAQALYRKMFVDNIDKENLPDGWRMGTLGEVATFKYGRLAVKHTKSVEFPYPVFSGYGITGYTNEYSLKEPTIVIIARGDAGAGKIYMSPKECFLSNLAISIETKERFIKEYLYYHLLVSDTMALRSGSAQAQITINNIESFEVMIPEIDICIDFSHKVDTLYKNIILYKQENEKITELQSLLLAKMVQ
;
A
#
# COMPACT_ATOMS: atom_id res chain seq x y z
N MET A 1 -33.50 -14.78 -13.15
CA MET A 1 -32.34 -14.07 -13.73
C MET A 1 -31.77 -14.95 -14.83
N SER A 2 -31.75 -14.50 -16.10
CA SER A 2 -31.08 -15.24 -17.17
C SER A 2 -29.57 -15.28 -16.86
N LYS A 3 -28.96 -16.46 -16.95
CA LYS A 3 -27.49 -16.58 -16.83
C LYS A 3 -26.86 -15.66 -17.89
N ALA A 4 -25.91 -14.83 -17.48
CA ALA A 4 -25.15 -14.02 -18.42
C ALA A 4 -24.47 -14.92 -19.44
N GLU A 5 -24.58 -14.58 -20.71
CA GLU A 5 -23.95 -15.32 -21.80
C GLU A 5 -22.43 -15.04 -21.75
N TYR A 6 -21.63 -16.12 -21.77
CA TYR A 6 -20.16 -16.00 -21.80
C TYR A 6 -19.71 -15.93 -23.25
N LYS A 7 -19.05 -14.81 -23.58
CA LYS A 7 -18.49 -14.57 -24.92
C LYS A 7 -16.98 -14.55 -24.90
N ARG A 8 -16.37 -14.80 -26.03
CA ARG A 8 -14.92 -14.79 -26.22
C ARG A 8 -14.41 -13.33 -26.22
N LEU A 9 -13.39 -13.02 -25.43
CA LEU A 9 -12.85 -11.66 -25.31
C LEU A 9 -12.32 -11.12 -26.64
N GLY A 10 -11.67 -11.98 -27.44
CA GLY A 10 -11.13 -11.63 -28.76
C GLY A 10 -12.15 -11.06 -29.75
N ASP A 11 -13.45 -11.29 -29.51
CA ASP A 11 -14.52 -10.75 -30.37
C ASP A 11 -14.80 -9.26 -30.08
N PHE A 12 -14.29 -8.75 -28.95
CA PHE A 12 -14.53 -7.37 -28.46
C PHE A 12 -13.29 -6.48 -28.42
N ILE A 13 -12.09 -7.04 -28.60
CA ILE A 13 -10.84 -6.30 -28.47
C ILE A 13 -9.99 -6.38 -29.75
N ARG A 14 -9.18 -5.35 -29.95
CA ARG A 14 -8.15 -5.35 -31.00
C ARG A 14 -6.82 -4.83 -30.48
N GLU A 15 -5.72 -5.35 -31.02
CA GLU A 15 -4.37 -4.83 -30.71
C GLU A 15 -4.16 -3.45 -31.35
N VAL A 16 -3.46 -2.57 -30.62
CA VAL A 16 -3.01 -1.26 -31.06
C VAL A 16 -1.49 -1.22 -31.02
N ASN A 17 -0.83 -0.74 -32.06
CA ASN A 17 0.63 -0.69 -32.13
C ASN A 17 1.12 0.64 -32.73
N VAL A 18 0.94 1.71 -31.98
CA VAL A 18 1.42 3.05 -32.34
C VAL A 18 2.76 3.31 -31.64
N ARG A 19 3.79 3.68 -32.41
CA ARG A 19 5.13 3.99 -31.88
C ARG A 19 5.30 5.49 -31.69
N ASN A 20 6.08 5.88 -30.66
CA ASN A 20 6.40 7.27 -30.34
C ASN A 20 7.51 7.84 -31.27
N ARG A 21 7.44 7.59 -32.57
CA ARG A 21 8.49 7.93 -33.54
C ARG A 21 8.88 9.41 -33.54
N GLU A 22 7.90 10.28 -33.28
CA GLU A 22 8.10 11.74 -33.29
C GLU A 22 8.47 12.27 -31.88
N LEU A 23 8.63 11.40 -30.89
CA LEU A 23 8.99 11.73 -29.49
C LEU A 23 8.06 12.77 -28.84
N LYS A 24 6.81 12.89 -29.30
CA LYS A 24 5.85 13.89 -28.81
C LYS A 24 5.28 13.54 -27.43
N VAL A 25 5.20 12.27 -27.10
CA VAL A 25 4.70 11.81 -25.80
C VAL A 25 5.89 11.50 -24.91
N THR A 26 5.95 12.13 -23.73
CA THR A 26 7.09 12.02 -22.80
C THR A 26 6.74 11.35 -21.47
N ASN A 27 5.45 11.21 -21.16
CA ASN A 27 4.98 10.57 -19.92
C ASN A 27 5.24 9.06 -19.95
N LEU A 28 6.33 8.62 -19.33
CA LEU A 28 6.72 7.20 -19.31
C LEU A 28 6.08 6.48 -18.13
N LEU A 29 5.27 5.47 -18.44
CA LEU A 29 4.60 4.64 -17.47
C LEU A 29 5.01 3.16 -17.57
N GLY A 30 4.74 2.42 -16.52
CA GLY A 30 4.76 0.97 -16.45
C GLY A 30 3.41 0.46 -15.95
N VAL A 31 3.20 -0.87 -15.99
CA VAL A 31 2.01 -1.52 -15.44
C VAL A 31 2.41 -2.36 -14.24
N SER A 32 1.76 -2.09 -13.11
CA SER A 32 1.98 -2.85 -11.87
C SER A 32 1.20 -4.16 -11.85
N ILE A 33 1.60 -5.07 -10.96
CA ILE A 33 0.83 -6.30 -10.65
C ILE A 33 -0.49 -6.00 -9.90
N SER A 34 -0.65 -4.78 -9.37
CA SER A 34 -1.93 -4.30 -8.85
C SER A 34 -2.89 -3.80 -9.93
N LYS A 35 -2.49 -3.96 -11.22
CA LYS A 35 -3.29 -3.65 -12.41
C LYS A 35 -3.61 -2.16 -12.57
N GLU A 36 -2.61 -1.34 -12.27
CA GLU A 36 -2.65 0.11 -12.43
C GLU A 36 -1.42 0.58 -13.21
N PHE A 37 -1.59 1.65 -13.99
CA PHE A 37 -0.46 2.39 -14.53
C PHE A 37 0.26 3.14 -13.41
N MET A 38 1.58 3.15 -13.47
CA MET A 38 2.43 3.85 -12.49
C MET A 38 3.63 4.47 -13.21
N PRO A 39 4.24 5.54 -12.66
CA PRO A 39 5.49 6.05 -13.19
C PRO A 39 6.53 4.93 -13.32
N SER A 40 7.22 4.88 -14.46
CA SER A 40 8.25 3.86 -14.69
C SER A 40 9.44 4.08 -13.76
N ILE A 41 9.90 3.01 -13.12
CA ILE A 41 11.13 2.98 -12.32
C ILE A 41 12.35 2.53 -13.13
N ALA A 42 12.18 2.26 -14.43
CA ALA A 42 13.26 1.79 -15.30
C ALA A 42 14.30 2.90 -15.51
N ASN A 43 15.58 2.53 -15.48
CA ASN A 43 16.64 3.41 -15.92
C ASN A 43 16.55 3.57 -17.44
N THR A 44 16.28 4.79 -17.89
CA THR A 44 16.07 5.13 -19.31
C THR A 44 17.22 5.90 -19.95
N ILE A 45 18.33 6.07 -19.22
CA ILE A 45 19.52 6.75 -19.74
C ILE A 45 20.05 6.00 -20.96
N GLY A 46 20.11 6.68 -22.10
CA GLY A 46 20.56 6.11 -23.37
C GLY A 46 19.52 5.20 -24.08
N THR A 47 18.29 5.14 -23.59
CA THR A 47 17.23 4.34 -24.23
C THR A 47 16.53 5.15 -25.33
N ASP A 48 16.39 4.56 -26.53
CA ASP A 48 15.62 5.15 -27.61
C ASP A 48 14.11 5.06 -27.33
N MET A 49 13.52 6.22 -26.99
CA MET A 49 12.08 6.33 -26.69
C MET A 49 11.21 6.31 -27.95
N SER A 50 11.77 6.41 -29.16
CA SER A 50 11.03 6.30 -30.42
C SER A 50 10.50 4.90 -30.66
N ALA A 51 11.15 3.88 -30.06
CA ALA A 51 10.73 2.48 -30.11
C ALA A 51 9.58 2.15 -29.15
N TYR A 52 9.30 3.02 -28.17
CA TYR A 52 8.23 2.81 -27.19
C TYR A 52 6.85 2.95 -27.85
N LYS A 53 5.87 2.28 -27.28
CA LYS A 53 4.48 2.34 -27.77
C LYS A 53 3.75 3.48 -27.05
N ILE A 54 2.88 4.17 -27.80
CA ILE A 54 1.94 5.14 -27.24
C ILE A 54 0.69 4.37 -26.81
N VAL A 55 0.24 4.62 -25.60
CA VAL A 55 -1.04 4.18 -25.07
C VAL A 55 -1.92 5.39 -24.80
N GLU A 56 -3.16 5.36 -25.23
CA GLU A 56 -4.12 6.45 -25.10
C GLU A 56 -5.20 6.12 -24.05
N ARG A 57 -5.89 7.15 -23.56
CA ARG A 57 -7.01 6.98 -22.62
C ARG A 57 -8.05 6.01 -23.18
N GLY A 58 -8.47 5.06 -22.35
CA GLY A 58 -9.41 4.02 -22.76
C GLY A 58 -8.75 2.75 -23.31
N GLN A 59 -7.44 2.78 -23.54
CA GLN A 59 -6.69 1.61 -23.98
C GLN A 59 -6.08 0.86 -22.79
N PHE A 60 -5.86 -0.43 -23.00
CA PHE A 60 -5.18 -1.31 -22.06
C PHE A 60 -3.73 -1.54 -22.49
N ALA A 61 -2.88 -1.75 -21.50
CA ALA A 61 -1.57 -2.33 -21.72
C ALA A 61 -1.39 -3.56 -20.84
N TYR A 62 -0.86 -4.66 -21.40
CA TYR A 62 -0.51 -5.82 -20.62
C TYR A 62 0.88 -6.35 -20.94
N GLY A 63 1.56 -6.84 -19.91
CA GLY A 63 2.84 -7.51 -20.03
C GLY A 63 2.62 -9.02 -20.17
N PRO A 64 2.94 -9.63 -21.33
CA PRO A 64 2.68 -11.04 -21.56
C PRO A 64 3.56 -11.97 -20.72
N VAL A 65 4.71 -11.49 -20.21
CA VAL A 65 5.65 -12.28 -19.40
C VAL A 65 5.12 -12.39 -17.97
N THR A 66 4.73 -13.59 -17.55
CA THR A 66 4.16 -13.86 -16.21
C THR A 66 5.18 -14.41 -15.21
N SER A 67 6.27 -15.02 -15.65
CA SER A 67 7.25 -15.73 -14.80
C SER A 67 7.91 -14.90 -13.69
N ARG A 68 7.87 -13.56 -13.77
CA ARG A 68 8.45 -12.66 -12.76
C ARG A 68 7.42 -11.99 -11.86
N ASN A 69 6.13 -12.20 -12.11
CA ASN A 69 5.03 -11.50 -11.46
C ASN A 69 4.32 -12.36 -10.39
N GLY A 70 4.89 -13.51 -10.02
CA GLY A 70 4.24 -14.50 -9.16
C GLY A 70 2.97 -15.02 -9.83
N ASP A 71 1.85 -14.97 -9.11
CA ASP A 71 0.55 -15.47 -9.61
C ASP A 71 -0.29 -14.40 -10.31
N LYS A 72 0.30 -13.24 -10.69
CA LYS A 72 -0.45 -12.10 -11.22
C LYS A 72 0.00 -11.70 -12.61
N VAL A 73 -0.94 -11.17 -13.39
CA VAL A 73 -0.68 -10.56 -14.71
C VAL A 73 -0.66 -9.04 -14.59
N SER A 74 0.37 -8.41 -15.17
CA SER A 74 0.43 -6.96 -15.30
C SER A 74 -0.47 -6.54 -16.47
N ILE A 75 -1.67 -6.03 -16.16
CA ILE A 75 -2.65 -5.52 -17.13
C ILE A 75 -3.38 -4.33 -16.53
N ALA A 76 -3.49 -3.22 -17.25
CA ALA A 76 -4.16 -2.02 -16.76
C ALA A 76 -4.84 -1.24 -17.87
N LEU A 77 -5.92 -0.52 -17.53
CA LEU A 77 -6.61 0.45 -18.36
C LEU A 77 -6.03 1.84 -18.07
N LEU A 78 -5.66 2.59 -19.12
CA LEU A 78 -5.25 3.99 -18.98
C LEU A 78 -6.49 4.88 -18.84
N ASP A 79 -6.75 5.35 -17.62
CA ASP A 79 -7.88 6.23 -17.30
C ASP A 79 -7.46 7.54 -16.62
N ALA A 80 -6.22 7.62 -16.10
CA ALA A 80 -5.72 8.79 -15.38
C ALA A 80 -5.05 9.86 -16.25
N TYR A 81 -4.57 9.48 -17.44
CA TYR A 81 -3.85 10.37 -18.37
C TYR A 81 -4.47 10.29 -19.77
N ASP A 82 -4.30 11.33 -20.58
CA ASP A 82 -4.79 11.32 -21.95
C ASP A 82 -3.97 10.39 -22.84
N ASN A 83 -2.65 10.38 -22.63
CA ASN A 83 -1.72 9.45 -23.25
C ASN A 83 -0.47 9.23 -22.40
N ALA A 84 0.27 8.18 -22.72
CA ALA A 84 1.56 7.87 -22.13
C ALA A 84 2.38 7.02 -23.10
N ILE A 85 3.68 6.86 -22.84
CA ILE A 85 4.52 5.85 -23.50
C ILE A 85 4.81 4.70 -22.56
N ILE A 86 4.89 3.50 -23.12
CA ILE A 86 5.20 2.28 -22.40
C ILE A 86 6.21 1.45 -23.20
N SER A 87 6.99 0.62 -22.51
CA SER A 87 7.97 -0.27 -23.16
C SER A 87 7.35 -1.08 -24.27
N GLN A 88 8.10 -1.27 -25.37
CA GLN A 88 7.69 -2.10 -26.50
C GLN A 88 7.34 -3.57 -26.12
N ALA A 89 7.78 -4.02 -24.96
CA ALA A 89 7.49 -5.37 -24.46
C ALA A 89 6.01 -5.57 -24.05
N TYR A 90 5.26 -4.48 -23.86
CA TYR A 90 3.83 -4.55 -23.57
C TYR A 90 3.01 -4.66 -24.86
N THR A 91 1.90 -5.39 -24.78
CA THR A 91 0.85 -5.36 -25.80
C THR A 91 -0.19 -4.33 -25.41
N ILE A 92 -0.53 -3.42 -26.32
CA ILE A 92 -1.59 -2.43 -26.16
C ILE A 92 -2.80 -2.90 -26.93
N PHE A 93 -3.98 -2.77 -26.34
CA PHE A 93 -5.24 -3.12 -26.99
C PHE A 93 -6.38 -2.22 -26.50
N GLU A 94 -7.45 -2.20 -27.27
CA GLU A 94 -8.65 -1.44 -26.94
C GLU A 94 -9.91 -2.26 -27.17
N VAL A 95 -11.00 -1.85 -26.55
CA VAL A 95 -12.33 -2.38 -26.85
C VAL A 95 -12.83 -1.77 -28.16
N ILE A 96 -13.34 -2.61 -29.07
CA ILE A 96 -13.76 -2.22 -30.41
C ILE A 96 -15.08 -1.43 -30.37
N ASP A 97 -16.02 -1.87 -29.54
CA ASP A 97 -17.38 -1.33 -29.46
C ASP A 97 -17.80 -1.17 -27.98
N HIS A 98 -17.85 0.07 -27.54
CA HIS A 98 -18.22 0.43 -26.16
C HIS A 98 -19.72 0.27 -25.88
N GLU A 99 -20.57 0.06 -26.90
CA GLU A 99 -21.98 -0.26 -26.72
C GLU A 99 -22.21 -1.74 -26.41
N GLN A 100 -21.20 -2.57 -26.62
CA GLN A 100 -21.23 -3.99 -26.29
C GLN A 100 -20.41 -4.33 -25.03
N LEU A 101 -19.25 -3.70 -24.87
CA LEU A 101 -18.36 -3.95 -23.72
C LEU A 101 -17.72 -2.64 -23.25
N LEU A 102 -17.93 -2.30 -21.97
CA LEU A 102 -17.29 -1.15 -21.36
C LEU A 102 -15.82 -1.48 -20.99
N PRO A 103 -14.85 -0.61 -21.33
CA PRO A 103 -13.46 -0.80 -20.88
C PRO A 103 -13.35 -0.92 -19.35
N GLU A 104 -14.11 -0.15 -18.59
CA GLU A 104 -14.11 -0.21 -17.13
C GLU A 104 -14.68 -1.53 -16.58
N TYR A 105 -15.70 -2.11 -17.25
CA TYR A 105 -16.22 -3.43 -16.90
C TYR A 105 -15.16 -4.50 -17.15
N LEU A 106 -14.45 -4.42 -18.29
CA LEU A 106 -13.32 -5.29 -18.61
C LEU A 106 -12.15 -5.11 -17.63
N LYS A 107 -11.83 -3.86 -17.21
CA LYS A 107 -10.85 -3.58 -16.14
C LYS A 107 -11.23 -4.33 -14.86
N MET A 108 -12.49 -4.33 -14.47
CA MET A 108 -12.96 -5.07 -13.28
C MET A 108 -12.82 -6.58 -13.45
N TRP A 109 -13.13 -7.12 -14.62
CA TRP A 109 -12.94 -8.53 -14.93
C TRP A 109 -11.50 -8.99 -14.72
N PHE A 110 -10.54 -8.21 -15.22
CA PHE A 110 -9.12 -8.51 -15.04
C PHE A 110 -8.64 -8.42 -13.59
N ARG A 111 -9.31 -7.67 -12.72
CA ARG A 111 -8.98 -7.57 -11.29
C ARG A 111 -9.37 -8.80 -10.47
N ARG A 112 -10.13 -9.71 -11.04
CA ARG A 112 -10.56 -10.92 -10.36
C ARG A 112 -9.40 -11.90 -10.19
N PRO A 113 -9.23 -12.52 -9.00
CA PRO A 113 -8.21 -13.55 -8.79
C PRO A 113 -8.33 -14.75 -9.75
N GLU A 114 -9.57 -15.05 -10.22
CA GLU A 114 -9.83 -16.11 -11.20
C GLU A 114 -9.14 -15.83 -12.52
N PHE A 115 -9.10 -14.57 -12.97
CA PHE A 115 -8.39 -14.20 -14.19
C PHE A 115 -6.88 -14.43 -14.04
N ASP A 116 -6.29 -14.07 -12.91
CA ASP A 116 -4.88 -14.32 -12.65
C ASP A 116 -4.56 -15.82 -12.67
N ARG A 117 -5.41 -16.66 -12.04
CA ARG A 117 -5.25 -18.11 -12.06
C ARG A 117 -5.40 -18.68 -13.48
N TYR A 118 -6.37 -18.21 -14.25
CA TYR A 118 -6.55 -18.59 -15.65
C TYR A 118 -5.31 -18.23 -16.47
N ALA A 119 -4.86 -17.00 -16.41
CA ALA A 119 -3.69 -16.55 -17.15
C ALA A 119 -2.42 -17.30 -16.76
N ARG A 120 -2.24 -17.63 -15.46
CA ARG A 120 -1.13 -18.45 -15.00
C ARG A 120 -1.18 -19.87 -15.56
N PHE A 121 -2.35 -20.49 -15.57
CA PHE A 121 -2.55 -21.85 -16.12
C PHE A 121 -2.29 -21.90 -17.63
N HIS A 122 -2.67 -20.87 -18.35
CA HIS A 122 -2.49 -20.74 -19.81
C HIS A 122 -1.17 -20.05 -20.22
N SER A 123 -0.26 -19.83 -19.29
CA SER A 123 1.08 -19.33 -19.59
C SER A 123 2.01 -20.46 -19.96
N HIS A 124 2.72 -20.35 -21.08
CA HIS A 124 3.60 -21.38 -21.62
C HIS A 124 5.04 -20.88 -21.81
N GLY A 125 6.01 -21.77 -21.72
CA GLY A 125 7.42 -21.48 -21.96
C GLY A 125 8.34 -22.06 -20.87
N SER A 126 9.48 -22.62 -21.28
CA SER A 126 10.44 -23.28 -20.38
C SER A 126 11.36 -22.33 -19.61
N ALA A 127 11.72 -21.18 -20.22
CA ALA A 127 12.60 -20.18 -19.62
C ALA A 127 11.87 -18.91 -19.19
N ARG A 128 10.83 -18.55 -19.92
CA ARG A 128 9.91 -17.44 -19.60
C ARG A 128 8.49 -17.88 -19.92
N GLU A 129 7.67 -17.94 -18.92
CA GLU A 129 6.25 -18.21 -19.10
C GLU A 129 5.58 -16.97 -19.68
N ILE A 130 4.82 -17.16 -20.75
CA ILE A 130 4.15 -16.10 -21.50
C ILE A 130 2.67 -16.45 -21.61
N PHE A 131 1.82 -15.53 -21.18
CA PHE A 131 0.40 -15.49 -21.49
C PHE A 131 0.23 -14.63 -22.73
N ASP A 132 0.16 -15.28 -23.89
CA ASP A 132 0.21 -14.56 -25.17
C ASP A 132 -1.13 -13.91 -25.56
N TRP A 133 -1.12 -13.16 -26.67
CA TRP A 133 -2.30 -12.46 -27.17
C TRP A 133 -3.44 -13.41 -27.57
N ASN A 134 -3.12 -14.54 -28.16
CA ASN A 134 -4.15 -15.50 -28.58
C ASN A 134 -4.84 -16.11 -27.35
N GLU A 135 -4.07 -16.47 -26.32
CA GLU A 135 -4.61 -16.95 -25.04
C GLU A 135 -5.47 -15.88 -24.34
N LEU A 136 -5.06 -14.61 -24.39
CA LEU A 136 -5.88 -13.52 -23.88
C LEU A 136 -7.21 -13.40 -24.66
N CYS A 137 -7.18 -13.55 -25.98
CA CYS A 137 -8.37 -13.53 -26.81
C CYS A 137 -9.33 -14.71 -26.55
N GLU A 138 -8.84 -15.85 -26.06
CA GLU A 138 -9.66 -17.02 -25.71
C GLU A 138 -10.35 -16.92 -24.35
N VAL A 139 -10.00 -15.92 -23.54
CA VAL A 139 -10.69 -15.65 -22.26
C VAL A 139 -12.18 -15.49 -22.53
N ARG A 140 -13.00 -16.19 -21.73
CA ARG A 140 -14.44 -16.04 -21.78
C ARG A 140 -14.92 -15.24 -20.59
N LEU A 141 -15.75 -14.23 -20.85
CA LEU A 141 -16.34 -13.36 -19.83
C LEU A 141 -17.83 -13.20 -20.03
N PRO A 142 -18.61 -13.00 -18.96
CA PRO A 142 -20.02 -12.67 -19.08
C PRO A 142 -20.18 -11.27 -19.67
N THR A 143 -21.04 -11.12 -20.64
CA THR A 143 -21.35 -9.84 -21.30
C THR A 143 -22.83 -9.52 -21.09
N PRO A 144 -23.21 -9.00 -19.91
CA PRO A 144 -24.58 -8.54 -19.69
C PRO A 144 -24.88 -7.33 -20.56
N THR A 145 -26.14 -6.86 -20.55
CA THR A 145 -26.51 -5.66 -21.29
C THR A 145 -25.66 -4.46 -20.87
N ILE A 146 -25.49 -3.50 -21.76
CA ILE A 146 -24.63 -2.34 -21.51
C ILE A 146 -25.09 -1.53 -20.30
N GLU A 147 -26.41 -1.41 -20.07
CA GLU A 147 -26.99 -0.76 -18.91
C GLU A 147 -26.55 -1.46 -17.62
N ARG A 148 -26.56 -2.82 -17.63
CA ARG A 148 -26.13 -3.60 -16.46
C ARG A 148 -24.62 -3.46 -16.22
N GLN A 149 -23.81 -3.36 -17.26
CA GLN A 149 -22.38 -3.07 -17.14
C GLN A 149 -22.15 -1.70 -16.50
N TYR A 150 -22.91 -0.66 -16.93
CA TYR A 150 -22.84 0.68 -16.31
C TYR A 150 -23.20 0.65 -14.83
N GLU A 151 -24.27 -0.05 -14.43
CA GLU A 151 -24.65 -0.21 -13.04
C GLU A 151 -23.50 -0.79 -12.21
N ILE A 152 -22.95 -1.93 -12.63
CA ILE A 152 -21.86 -2.62 -11.94
C ILE A 152 -20.61 -1.73 -11.83
N VAL A 153 -20.24 -1.06 -12.93
CA VAL A 153 -19.10 -0.13 -12.95
C VAL A 153 -19.31 1.04 -12.00
N ASN A 154 -20.52 1.62 -11.97
CA ASN A 154 -20.82 2.74 -11.10
C ASN A 154 -20.82 2.35 -9.62
N GLU A 155 -21.36 1.17 -9.28
CA GLU A 155 -21.25 0.61 -7.92
C GLU A 155 -19.78 0.49 -7.50
N TYR A 156 -18.95 -0.13 -8.34
CA TYR A 156 -17.52 -0.30 -8.04
C TYR A 156 -16.77 1.02 -7.94
N LYS A 157 -17.01 1.97 -8.86
CA LYS A 157 -16.42 3.31 -8.84
C LYS A 157 -16.81 4.08 -7.57
N THR A 158 -18.05 3.94 -7.11
CA THR A 158 -18.53 4.55 -5.86
C THR A 158 -17.77 4.06 -4.64
N LEU A 159 -17.57 2.73 -4.53
CA LEU A 159 -16.78 2.11 -3.48
C LEU A 159 -15.31 2.57 -3.54
N SER A 160 -14.71 2.55 -4.73
CA SER A 160 -13.31 3.00 -4.92
C SER A 160 -13.12 4.48 -4.56
N ARG A 161 -14.10 5.33 -4.93
CA ARG A 161 -14.08 6.76 -4.57
C ARG A 161 -14.15 6.95 -3.05
N ARG A 162 -14.96 6.15 -2.35
CA ARG A 162 -15.08 6.23 -0.89
C ARG A 162 -13.76 5.87 -0.21
N ILE A 163 -13.09 4.77 -0.62
CA ILE A 163 -11.76 4.41 -0.11
C ILE A 163 -10.79 5.58 -0.28
N ARG A 164 -10.69 6.13 -1.49
CA ARG A 164 -9.78 7.25 -1.76
C ARG A 164 -10.07 8.49 -0.91
N LEU A 165 -11.34 8.83 -0.70
CA LEU A 165 -11.71 9.95 0.17
C LEU A 165 -11.32 9.67 1.62
N ASN A 166 -11.55 8.47 2.12
CA ASN A 166 -11.14 8.07 3.46
C ASN A 166 -9.61 8.15 3.63
N GLU A 167 -8.84 7.70 2.66
CA GLU A 167 -7.37 7.81 2.67
C GLU A 167 -6.91 9.27 2.73
N GLN A 168 -7.57 10.17 1.98
CA GLN A 168 -7.29 11.61 2.05
C GLN A 168 -7.62 12.19 3.43
N VAL A 169 -8.74 11.79 4.04
CA VAL A 169 -9.11 12.21 5.40
C VAL A 169 -8.11 11.69 6.42
N ILE A 170 -7.74 10.41 6.35
CA ILE A 170 -6.71 9.81 7.22
C ILE A 170 -5.42 10.63 7.15
N LYS A 171 -4.94 10.91 5.94
CA LYS A 171 -3.72 11.71 5.74
C LYS A 171 -3.85 13.10 6.40
N LYS A 172 -4.99 13.77 6.23
CA LYS A 172 -5.23 15.09 6.85
C LYS A 172 -5.28 15.02 8.37
N LEU A 173 -5.86 13.99 8.95
CA LEU A 173 -5.89 13.77 10.39
C LEU A 173 -4.47 13.53 10.94
N GLU A 174 -3.64 12.73 10.23
CA GLU A 174 -2.23 12.50 10.60
C GLU A 174 -1.42 13.80 10.51
N GLU A 175 -1.56 14.59 9.43
CA GLU A 175 -0.93 15.90 9.27
C GLU A 175 -1.36 16.87 10.39
N THR A 176 -2.63 16.86 10.79
CA THR A 176 -3.17 17.69 11.88
C THR A 176 -2.55 17.33 13.22
N ALA A 177 -2.42 16.04 13.53
CA ALA A 177 -1.80 15.59 14.76
C ALA A 177 -0.29 15.96 14.82
N GLN A 178 0.41 15.86 13.69
CA GLN A 178 1.81 16.34 13.59
C GLN A 178 1.92 17.85 13.78
N ALA A 179 1.00 18.63 13.21
CA ALA A 179 0.99 20.08 13.37
C ALA A 179 0.71 20.48 14.82
N LEU A 180 -0.20 19.77 15.51
CA LEU A 180 -0.44 19.98 16.95
C LEU A 180 0.81 19.67 17.77
N TYR A 181 1.49 18.56 17.50
CA TYR A 181 2.76 18.21 18.15
C TYR A 181 3.77 19.34 17.97
N ARG A 182 4.00 19.77 16.72
CA ARG A 182 4.97 20.86 16.45
C ARG A 182 4.63 22.13 17.20
N LYS A 183 3.37 22.55 17.18
CA LYS A 183 2.91 23.75 17.87
C LYS A 183 3.13 23.69 19.39
N MET A 184 2.94 22.53 20.00
CA MET A 184 3.00 22.37 21.46
C MET A 184 4.40 22.07 21.98
N PHE A 185 5.27 21.41 21.18
CA PHE A 185 6.52 20.86 21.66
C PHE A 185 7.76 21.24 20.84
N VAL A 186 7.60 21.96 19.71
CA VAL A 186 8.72 22.34 18.84
C VAL A 186 8.75 23.83 18.59
N ASP A 187 7.62 24.39 18.11
CA ASP A 187 7.55 25.80 17.74
C ASP A 187 7.67 26.68 19.00
N ASN A 188 8.60 27.64 18.96
CA ASN A 188 8.89 28.55 20.08
C ASN A 188 9.45 27.89 21.33
N ILE A 189 9.95 26.65 21.28
CA ILE A 189 10.68 26.03 22.39
C ILE A 189 12.16 26.29 22.16
N ASP A 190 12.76 27.06 23.10
CA ASP A 190 14.19 27.26 23.17
C ASP A 190 14.84 26.06 23.89
N LYS A 191 15.69 25.33 23.20
CA LYS A 191 16.37 24.14 23.75
C LYS A 191 17.42 24.48 24.79
N GLU A 192 17.92 25.72 24.78
CA GLU A 192 18.90 26.19 25.78
C GLU A 192 18.20 26.70 27.03
N ASN A 193 16.94 27.16 26.90
CA ASN A 193 16.11 27.66 27.99
C ASN A 193 14.74 27.00 27.96
N LEU A 194 14.68 25.76 28.42
CA LEU A 194 13.43 25.00 28.43
C LEU A 194 12.37 25.66 29.33
N PRO A 195 11.07 25.53 29.01
CA PRO A 195 9.99 25.96 29.88
C PRO A 195 10.06 25.32 31.28
N ASP A 196 9.46 25.96 32.27
CA ASP A 196 9.37 25.42 33.62
C ASP A 196 8.78 24.02 33.64
N GLY A 197 9.40 23.11 34.41
CA GLY A 197 8.99 21.70 34.49
C GLY A 197 9.48 20.81 33.35
N TRP A 198 10.10 21.40 32.30
CA TRP A 198 10.67 20.62 31.19
C TRP A 198 12.17 20.36 31.44
N ARG A 199 12.66 19.25 30.94
CA ARG A 199 14.08 18.90 31.06
C ARG A 199 14.56 18.03 29.90
N MET A 200 15.85 18.01 29.70
CA MET A 200 16.50 16.99 28.89
C MET A 200 16.67 15.71 29.72
N GLY A 201 16.58 14.59 29.09
CA GLY A 201 16.78 13.29 29.70
C GLY A 201 17.01 12.22 28.61
N THR A 202 16.94 10.95 28.97
CA THR A 202 17.11 9.85 28.04
C THR A 202 15.81 9.09 27.87
N LEU A 203 15.70 8.40 26.72
CA LEU A 203 14.53 7.59 26.43
C LEU A 203 14.34 6.47 27.45
N GLY A 204 15.44 5.93 28.02
CA GLY A 204 15.42 4.93 29.08
C GLY A 204 14.82 5.42 30.40
N GLU A 205 14.80 6.76 30.67
CA GLU A 205 14.12 7.31 31.83
C GLU A 205 12.60 7.20 31.74
N VAL A 206 12.02 7.34 30.52
CA VAL A 206 10.57 7.44 30.29
C VAL A 206 9.95 6.20 29.65
N ALA A 207 10.75 5.25 29.19
CA ALA A 207 10.26 4.04 28.54
C ALA A 207 11.06 2.78 28.90
N THR A 208 10.50 1.63 28.58
CA THR A 208 11.13 0.30 28.62
C THR A 208 11.09 -0.32 27.25
N PHE A 209 12.01 -1.25 26.95
CA PHE A 209 12.23 -1.78 25.61
C PHE A 209 12.24 -3.30 25.62
N LYS A 210 11.63 -3.92 24.60
CA LYS A 210 11.68 -5.36 24.41
C LYS A 210 11.87 -5.69 22.93
N TYR A 211 12.79 -6.60 22.65
CA TYR A 211 12.89 -7.19 21.31
C TYR A 211 11.65 -8.00 20.99
N GLY A 212 11.15 -7.86 19.78
CA GLY A 212 10.20 -8.82 19.24
C GLY A 212 10.84 -10.20 19.02
N ARG A 213 10.01 -11.19 18.71
CA ARG A 213 10.42 -12.60 18.62
C ARG A 213 9.99 -13.21 17.28
N LEU A 214 10.54 -14.38 16.95
CA LEU A 214 10.02 -15.18 15.86
C LEU A 214 8.72 -15.87 16.32
N ALA A 215 7.68 -15.77 15.52
CA ALA A 215 6.43 -16.48 15.77
C ALA A 215 6.62 -17.99 15.54
N VAL A 216 6.22 -18.82 16.53
CA VAL A 216 6.36 -20.29 16.46
C VAL A 216 5.43 -20.87 15.39
N LYS A 217 4.19 -20.34 15.32
CA LYS A 217 3.21 -20.69 14.29
C LYS A 217 2.88 -19.43 13.51
N HIS A 218 3.12 -19.45 12.22
CA HIS A 218 2.95 -18.29 11.36
C HIS A 218 2.41 -18.73 10.00
N THR A 219 1.34 -18.13 9.54
CA THR A 219 0.73 -18.37 8.24
C THR A 219 0.47 -17.04 7.53
N LYS A 220 0.46 -17.04 6.21
CA LYS A 220 0.04 -15.89 5.41
C LYS A 220 -1.48 -15.75 5.30
N SER A 221 -2.22 -16.80 5.62
CA SER A 221 -3.69 -16.78 5.64
C SER A 221 -4.22 -16.24 6.97
N VAL A 222 -5.45 -15.70 6.96
CA VAL A 222 -6.13 -15.15 8.14
C VAL A 222 -6.75 -16.26 9.00
N GLU A 223 -6.12 -17.43 9.07
CA GLU A 223 -6.61 -18.57 9.89
C GLU A 223 -6.38 -18.34 11.39
N PHE A 224 -5.39 -17.52 11.74
CA PHE A 224 -5.10 -17.14 13.11
C PHE A 224 -5.56 -15.72 13.41
N PRO A 225 -5.97 -15.41 14.66
CA PRO A 225 -6.58 -14.14 15.00
C PRO A 225 -5.63 -12.95 15.10
N TYR A 226 -4.32 -13.18 15.35
CA TYR A 226 -3.40 -12.10 15.68
C TYR A 226 -2.41 -11.81 14.55
N PRO A 227 -2.34 -10.56 14.06
CA PRO A 227 -1.38 -10.19 13.03
C PRO A 227 0.05 -10.22 13.56
N VAL A 228 0.98 -10.71 12.75
CA VAL A 228 2.42 -10.59 12.98
C VAL A 228 2.91 -9.28 12.38
N PHE A 229 3.26 -8.34 13.23
CA PHE A 229 3.71 -7.00 12.86
C PHE A 229 5.24 -6.93 12.84
N SER A 230 5.80 -6.59 11.68
CA SER A 230 7.25 -6.52 11.48
C SER A 230 7.83 -5.11 11.61
N GLY A 231 6.98 -4.09 11.78
CA GLY A 231 7.33 -2.68 11.62
C GLY A 231 7.21 -2.21 10.17
N TYR A 232 7.35 -3.08 9.17
CA TYR A 232 7.08 -2.77 7.76
C TYR A 232 5.61 -3.00 7.37
N GLY A 233 4.86 -3.67 8.24
CA GLY A 233 3.49 -4.06 8.02
C GLY A 233 3.19 -5.44 8.60
N ILE A 234 2.00 -5.95 8.30
CA ILE A 234 1.57 -7.29 8.68
C ILE A 234 2.19 -8.28 7.70
N THR A 235 2.97 -9.24 8.22
CA THR A 235 3.66 -10.27 7.44
C THR A 235 2.96 -11.62 7.48
N GLY A 236 1.96 -11.78 8.34
CA GLY A 236 1.15 -12.99 8.50
C GLY A 236 0.35 -12.95 9.78
N TYR A 237 -0.12 -14.11 10.21
CA TYR A 237 -0.99 -14.26 11.38
C TYR A 237 -0.51 -15.41 12.27
N THR A 238 -0.78 -15.32 13.57
CA THR A 238 -0.39 -16.30 14.58
C THR A 238 -1.50 -16.48 15.63
N ASN A 239 -1.38 -17.48 16.47
CA ASN A 239 -2.34 -17.81 17.52
C ASN A 239 -2.05 -17.13 18.87
N GLU A 240 -1.02 -16.30 18.97
CA GLU A 240 -0.65 -15.56 20.17
C GLU A 240 -0.36 -14.10 19.85
N TYR A 241 -0.48 -13.22 20.82
CA TYR A 241 0.00 -11.83 20.71
C TYR A 241 1.08 -11.55 21.76
N SER A 242 1.97 -10.61 21.46
CA SER A 242 2.99 -10.12 22.39
C SER A 242 2.73 -8.68 22.86
N LEU A 243 1.95 -7.92 22.09
CA LEU A 243 1.51 -6.56 22.41
C LEU A 243 -0.02 -6.53 22.49
N LYS A 244 -0.55 -6.21 23.67
CA LYS A 244 -2.01 -6.13 23.89
C LYS A 244 -2.58 -4.80 23.39
N GLU A 245 -1.90 -3.69 23.66
CA GLU A 245 -2.33 -2.36 23.28
C GLU A 245 -1.40 -1.80 22.20
N PRO A 246 -1.87 -0.81 21.39
CA PRO A 246 -1.00 -0.11 20.45
C PRO A 246 0.22 0.46 21.15
N THR A 247 1.40 0.05 20.69
CA THR A 247 2.70 0.34 21.31
C THR A 247 3.64 0.95 20.28
N ILE A 248 4.47 1.91 20.68
CA ILE A 248 5.50 2.48 19.81
C ILE A 248 6.51 1.38 19.46
N VAL A 249 6.86 1.30 18.19
CA VAL A 249 7.79 0.29 17.66
C VAL A 249 8.84 0.97 16.81
N ILE A 250 10.11 0.63 17.04
CA ILE A 250 11.23 1.01 16.17
C ILE A 250 11.70 -0.22 15.39
N ILE A 251 11.91 -0.06 14.09
CA ILE A 251 12.53 -1.12 13.28
C ILE A 251 14.00 -1.23 13.69
N ALA A 252 14.39 -2.42 14.16
CA ALA A 252 15.74 -2.67 14.66
C ALA A 252 16.70 -3.17 13.59
N ARG A 253 16.20 -3.78 12.50
CA ARG A 253 17.02 -4.44 11.46
C ARG A 253 16.49 -4.17 10.06
N GLY A 254 17.42 -4.14 9.08
CA GLY A 254 17.13 -3.98 7.66
C GLY A 254 17.56 -2.61 7.14
N ASP A 255 18.31 -2.62 6.02
CA ASP A 255 19.00 -1.43 5.48
C ASP A 255 18.06 -0.27 5.12
N ALA A 256 16.87 -0.57 4.62
CA ALA A 256 15.90 0.44 4.21
C ALA A 256 14.99 0.95 5.35
N GLY A 257 15.01 0.32 6.52
CA GLY A 257 13.98 0.58 7.53
C GLY A 257 14.47 0.74 8.96
N ALA A 258 15.65 0.27 9.32
CA ALA A 258 16.17 0.43 10.68
C ALA A 258 16.10 1.91 11.11
N GLY A 259 15.54 2.18 12.28
CA GLY A 259 15.29 3.53 12.80
C GLY A 259 13.88 4.08 12.50
N LYS A 260 13.11 3.51 11.60
CA LYS A 260 11.74 3.98 11.37
C LYS A 260 10.84 3.65 12.56
N ILE A 261 9.96 4.59 12.88
CA ILE A 261 9.05 4.53 14.02
C ILE A 261 7.63 4.25 13.50
N TYR A 262 6.93 3.37 14.19
CA TYR A 262 5.53 3.02 13.90
C TYR A 262 4.73 2.86 15.19
N MET A 263 3.41 2.93 15.07
CA MET A 263 2.49 2.48 16.12
C MET A 263 1.99 1.08 15.74
N SER A 264 2.13 0.11 16.63
CA SER A 264 1.66 -1.27 16.39
C SER A 264 0.14 -1.34 16.35
N PRO A 265 -0.44 -2.33 15.66
CA PRO A 265 -1.83 -2.71 15.87
C PRO A 265 -2.09 -3.12 17.32
N LYS A 266 -3.35 -3.06 17.73
CA LYS A 266 -3.81 -3.71 18.96
C LYS A 266 -3.75 -5.23 18.80
N GLU A 267 -3.43 -5.94 19.88
CA GLU A 267 -3.38 -7.40 19.93
C GLU A 267 -2.59 -8.02 18.77
N CYS A 268 -1.32 -7.63 18.67
CA CYS A 268 -0.43 -8.13 17.62
C CYS A 268 0.80 -8.85 18.18
N PHE A 269 1.40 -9.70 17.38
CA PHE A 269 2.68 -10.33 17.67
C PHE A 269 3.82 -9.52 17.03
N LEU A 270 4.75 -9.02 17.85
CA LEU A 270 5.89 -8.26 17.35
C LEU A 270 7.00 -9.18 16.87
N SER A 271 7.39 -9.05 15.61
CA SER A 271 8.46 -9.85 15.01
C SER A 271 9.85 -9.40 15.49
N ASN A 272 10.84 -10.28 15.36
CA ASN A 272 12.23 -10.05 15.75
C ASN A 272 12.97 -8.96 14.94
N LEU A 273 12.32 -8.32 13.98
CA LEU A 273 12.86 -7.20 13.21
C LEU A 273 12.69 -5.85 13.91
N ALA A 274 11.96 -5.84 15.02
CA ALA A 274 11.57 -4.61 15.69
C ALA A 274 11.73 -4.69 17.22
N ILE A 275 11.77 -3.52 17.85
CA ILE A 275 11.79 -3.34 19.30
C ILE A 275 10.55 -2.54 19.69
N SER A 276 9.81 -2.99 20.72
CA SER A 276 8.75 -2.20 21.34
C SER A 276 9.34 -1.17 22.31
N ILE A 277 8.68 -0.01 22.38
CA ILE A 277 8.99 1.11 23.29
C ILE A 277 7.72 1.32 24.13
N GLU A 278 7.73 0.79 25.34
CA GLU A 278 6.61 0.87 26.28
C GLU A 278 6.86 2.02 27.26
N THR A 279 6.03 3.06 27.22
CA THR A 279 6.17 4.22 28.10
C THR A 279 5.81 3.87 29.54
N LYS A 280 6.60 4.38 30.50
CA LYS A 280 6.36 4.18 31.94
C LYS A 280 5.11 4.92 32.41
N GLU A 281 4.84 6.10 31.81
CA GLU A 281 3.64 6.90 32.05
C GLU A 281 2.73 6.88 30.82
N ARG A 282 1.42 6.64 31.05
CA ARG A 282 0.45 6.45 29.97
C ARG A 282 0.38 7.65 29.02
N PHE A 283 0.27 8.85 29.56
CA PHE A 283 0.01 10.06 28.77
C PHE A 283 1.24 10.62 28.03
N ILE A 284 2.42 10.08 28.28
CA ILE A 284 3.63 10.47 27.53
C ILE A 284 3.74 9.74 26.19
N LYS A 285 2.95 8.69 25.96
CA LYS A 285 3.05 7.82 24.78
C LYS A 285 2.82 8.60 23.49
N GLU A 286 1.75 9.35 23.39
CA GLU A 286 1.40 10.12 22.19
C GLU A 286 2.46 11.17 21.89
N TYR A 287 2.89 11.91 22.91
CA TYR A 287 4.01 12.85 22.79
C TYR A 287 5.27 12.14 22.28
N LEU A 288 5.66 11.05 22.91
CA LEU A 288 6.89 10.32 22.58
C LEU A 288 6.84 9.75 21.16
N TYR A 289 5.71 9.26 20.73
CA TYR A 289 5.51 8.77 19.34
C TYR A 289 5.81 9.87 18.32
N TYR A 290 5.21 11.05 18.48
CA TYR A 290 5.45 12.17 17.56
C TYR A 290 6.85 12.75 17.71
N HIS A 291 7.41 12.75 18.90
CA HIS A 291 8.80 13.17 19.13
C HIS A 291 9.77 12.28 18.34
N LEU A 292 9.62 10.98 18.44
CA LEU A 292 10.46 10.02 17.73
C LEU A 292 10.26 10.05 16.20
N LEU A 293 9.05 10.34 15.72
CA LEU A 293 8.77 10.50 14.29
C LEU A 293 9.54 11.65 13.63
N VAL A 294 9.81 12.72 14.37
CA VAL A 294 10.52 13.90 13.84
C VAL A 294 12.00 13.91 14.21
N SER A 295 12.43 13.01 15.10
CA SER A 295 13.82 12.86 15.52
C SER A 295 14.64 12.05 14.53
N ASP A 296 15.95 12.28 14.49
CA ASP A 296 16.86 11.45 13.67
C ASP A 296 17.17 10.12 14.38
N THR A 297 16.18 9.25 14.42
CA THR A 297 16.34 7.89 14.96
C THR A 297 17.19 6.98 14.08
N MET A 298 17.50 7.41 12.85
CA MET A 298 18.41 6.69 11.96
C MET A 298 19.87 6.80 12.43
N ALA A 299 20.22 7.86 13.15
CA ALA A 299 21.54 8.02 13.78
C ALA A 299 21.83 6.94 14.85
N LEU A 300 20.79 6.24 15.35
CA LEU A 300 20.94 5.12 16.30
C LEU A 300 21.52 3.84 15.69
N ARG A 301 21.67 3.79 14.37
CA ARG A 301 22.20 2.62 13.68
C ARG A 301 23.66 2.38 14.04
N SER A 302 24.00 1.14 14.31
CA SER A 302 25.35 0.65 14.53
C SER A 302 25.66 -0.55 13.62
N GLY A 303 26.94 -0.75 13.30
CA GLY A 303 27.42 -1.84 12.45
C GLY A 303 27.66 -1.45 10.98
N SER A 304 28.82 -1.86 10.45
CA SER A 304 29.28 -1.51 9.10
C SER A 304 28.73 -2.40 7.97
N ALA A 305 28.31 -3.63 8.27
CA ALA A 305 27.86 -4.59 7.26
C ALA A 305 26.34 -4.79 7.23
N GLN A 306 25.67 -4.66 8.37
CA GLN A 306 24.20 -4.66 8.49
C GLN A 306 23.82 -3.65 9.55
N ALA A 307 23.18 -2.58 9.14
CA ALA A 307 22.71 -1.56 10.06
C ALA A 307 21.67 -2.16 11.02
N GLN A 308 21.93 -2.08 12.32
CA GLN A 308 21.00 -2.52 13.35
C GLN A 308 20.93 -1.52 14.51
N ILE A 309 19.82 -1.52 15.20
CA ILE A 309 19.60 -0.73 16.41
C ILE A 309 19.50 -1.71 17.58
N THR A 310 20.20 -1.39 18.65
CA THR A 310 20.18 -2.16 19.90
C THR A 310 19.39 -1.40 20.98
N ILE A 311 18.93 -2.11 22.01
CA ILE A 311 18.27 -1.48 23.16
C ILE A 311 19.17 -0.45 23.79
N ASN A 312 20.48 -0.72 23.98
CA ASN A 312 21.43 0.24 24.58
C ASN A 312 21.49 1.54 23.78
N ASN A 313 21.47 1.49 22.44
CA ASN A 313 21.44 2.70 21.60
C ASN A 313 20.16 3.51 21.82
N ILE A 314 19.03 2.82 22.02
CA ILE A 314 17.73 3.48 22.22
C ILE A 314 17.64 4.07 23.63
N GLU A 315 18.09 3.35 24.66
CA GLU A 315 18.05 3.81 26.05
C GLU A 315 18.80 5.13 26.26
N SER A 316 19.93 5.29 25.60
CA SER A 316 20.77 6.51 25.70
C SER A 316 20.32 7.65 24.78
N PHE A 317 19.28 7.46 23.95
CA PHE A 317 18.80 8.49 23.05
C PHE A 317 18.24 9.67 23.84
N GLU A 318 18.80 10.87 23.60
CA GLU A 318 18.36 12.08 24.26
C GLU A 318 16.98 12.51 23.80
N VAL A 319 16.12 12.79 24.76
CA VAL A 319 14.75 13.27 24.54
C VAL A 319 14.44 14.43 25.45
N MET A 320 13.69 15.37 24.96
CA MET A 320 13.09 16.41 25.78
C MET A 320 11.92 15.78 26.54
N ILE A 321 11.84 15.97 27.84
CA ILE A 321 10.79 15.45 28.70
C ILE A 321 9.95 16.64 29.17
N PRO A 322 8.74 16.85 28.57
CA PRO A 322 7.85 17.93 28.97
C PRO A 322 7.20 17.68 30.34
N GLU A 323 6.61 18.71 30.88
CA GLU A 323 5.70 18.59 32.02
C GLU A 323 4.51 17.65 31.63
N ILE A 324 4.09 16.80 32.58
CA ILE A 324 3.09 15.74 32.28
C ILE A 324 1.74 16.34 31.91
N ASP A 325 1.32 17.45 32.45
CA ASP A 325 0.02 18.08 32.17
C ASP A 325 -0.10 18.51 30.70
N ILE A 326 1.00 18.94 30.07
CA ILE A 326 1.02 19.29 28.65
C ILE A 326 0.91 18.01 27.80
N CYS A 327 1.53 16.91 28.23
CA CYS A 327 1.40 15.61 27.58
C CYS A 327 -0.04 15.08 27.67
N ILE A 328 -0.72 15.27 28.81
CA ILE A 328 -2.12 14.93 29.01
C ILE A 328 -3.02 15.72 28.05
N ASP A 329 -2.84 17.04 27.98
CA ASP A 329 -3.61 17.91 27.07
C ASP A 329 -3.41 17.50 25.60
N PHE A 330 -2.17 17.21 25.21
CA PHE A 330 -1.86 16.72 23.87
C PHE A 330 -2.52 15.37 23.59
N SER A 331 -2.39 14.40 24.52
CA SER A 331 -2.99 13.07 24.40
C SER A 331 -4.51 13.17 24.17
N HIS A 332 -5.20 14.02 24.94
CA HIS A 332 -6.64 14.24 24.76
C HIS A 332 -7.01 14.84 23.38
N LYS A 333 -6.20 15.79 22.91
CA LYS A 333 -6.42 16.43 21.58
C LYS A 333 -6.24 15.43 20.43
N VAL A 334 -5.24 14.55 20.50
CA VAL A 334 -4.98 13.60 19.42
C VAL A 334 -5.80 12.32 19.51
N ASP A 335 -6.34 11.96 20.67
CA ASP A 335 -7.17 10.75 20.87
C ASP A 335 -8.36 10.70 19.92
N THR A 336 -9.06 11.82 19.73
CA THR A 336 -10.19 11.91 18.80
C THR A 336 -9.74 11.73 17.34
N LEU A 337 -8.58 12.28 16.96
CA LEU A 337 -8.01 12.11 15.62
C LEU A 337 -7.65 10.64 15.37
N TYR A 338 -7.02 9.98 16.34
CA TYR A 338 -6.69 8.54 16.26
C TYR A 338 -7.91 7.65 16.14
N LYS A 339 -8.95 7.89 16.94
CA LYS A 339 -10.20 7.14 16.85
C LYS A 339 -10.81 7.23 15.45
N ASN A 340 -10.84 8.43 14.87
CA ASN A 340 -11.33 8.62 13.52
C ASN A 340 -10.46 7.92 12.47
N ILE A 341 -9.13 7.97 12.58
CA ILE A 341 -8.22 7.25 11.69
C ILE A 341 -8.51 5.75 11.72
N ILE A 342 -8.69 5.16 12.91
CA ILE A 342 -9.01 3.74 13.06
C ILE A 342 -10.35 3.41 12.39
N LEU A 343 -11.38 4.24 12.61
CA LEU A 343 -12.70 4.04 12.01
C LEU A 343 -12.65 4.08 10.48
N TYR A 344 -11.94 5.05 9.88
CA TYR A 344 -11.79 5.12 8.44
C TYR A 344 -10.99 3.94 7.86
N LYS A 345 -9.96 3.46 8.55
CA LYS A 345 -9.23 2.25 8.15
C LYS A 345 -10.13 1.01 8.17
N GLN A 346 -10.93 0.83 9.22
CA GLN A 346 -11.89 -0.27 9.31
C GLN A 346 -13.00 -0.17 8.24
N GLU A 347 -13.47 1.04 7.95
CA GLU A 347 -14.42 1.27 6.85
C GLU A 347 -13.80 0.85 5.51
N ASN A 348 -12.55 1.23 5.23
CA ASN A 348 -11.86 0.86 4.00
C ASN A 348 -11.68 -0.66 3.86
N GLU A 349 -11.41 -1.38 4.94
CA GLU A 349 -11.35 -2.85 4.94
C GLU A 349 -12.70 -3.45 4.50
N LYS A 350 -13.80 -3.00 5.10
CA LYS A 350 -15.15 -3.47 4.73
C LYS A 350 -15.53 -3.11 3.30
N ILE A 351 -15.17 -1.91 2.84
CA ILE A 351 -15.44 -1.51 1.45
C ILE A 351 -14.62 -2.39 0.48
N THR A 352 -13.39 -2.75 0.82
CA THR A 352 -12.55 -3.65 0.02
C THR A 352 -13.16 -5.05 -0.05
N GLU A 353 -13.72 -5.56 1.04
CA GLU A 353 -14.47 -6.81 1.03
C GLU A 353 -15.71 -6.73 0.11
N LEU A 354 -16.47 -5.63 0.18
CA LEU A 354 -17.61 -5.38 -0.71
C LEU A 354 -17.20 -5.34 -2.19
N GLN A 355 -16.08 -4.68 -2.52
CA GLN A 355 -15.53 -4.69 -3.88
C GLN A 355 -15.20 -6.11 -4.33
N SER A 356 -14.60 -6.92 -3.48
CA SER A 356 -14.27 -8.31 -3.79
C SER A 356 -15.53 -9.15 -4.04
N LEU A 357 -16.58 -8.95 -3.24
CA LEU A 357 -17.87 -9.60 -3.45
C LEU A 357 -18.55 -9.15 -4.76
N LEU A 358 -18.45 -7.87 -5.09
CA LEU A 358 -18.99 -7.36 -6.36
C LEU A 358 -18.26 -7.97 -7.56
N LEU A 359 -16.93 -8.07 -7.52
CA LEU A 359 -16.16 -8.77 -8.55
C LEU A 359 -16.55 -10.25 -8.67
N ALA A 360 -16.79 -10.93 -7.55
CA ALA A 360 -17.25 -12.32 -7.56
C ALA A 360 -18.64 -12.48 -8.19
N LYS A 361 -19.55 -11.51 -7.99
CA LYS A 361 -20.89 -11.52 -8.59
C LYS A 361 -20.91 -11.27 -10.10
N MET A 362 -19.85 -10.78 -10.70
CA MET A 362 -19.79 -10.59 -12.16
C MET A 362 -19.98 -11.87 -12.96
N VAL A 363 -19.86 -13.05 -12.36
CA VAL A 363 -20.04 -14.37 -13.00
C VAL A 363 -21.43 -14.99 -12.80
N GLN A 364 -22.28 -14.33 -12.01
CA GLN A 364 -23.66 -14.76 -11.73
C GLN A 364 -24.64 -14.05 -12.65
#